data_89d5fda39c3bc968bb43122760cf17c6
#
_entry.id   89d5fda39c3bc968bb43122760cf17c6
#
_cell.length_a   1.000
_cell.length_b   1.000
_cell.length_c   1.000
_cell.angle_alpha   90.00
_cell.angle_beta   90.00
_cell.angle_gamma   90.00
#
_symmetry.space_group_name_H-M   'P 1'
#
loop_
_entity.id
_entity.type
_entity.pdbx_description
1 polymer ?
#
loop_
_entity_poly.entity_id
_entity_poly.type
_entity_poly.pdbx_seq_one_letter_code
_entity_poly.pdbx_strand_id
1 'polypeptide(L)'
;MNLTVEGLSFVMSTTSDAGQKPATQISSKSDAARIRQDKVSLMETDDYVCIEPSTSLSAAIEVMKKDEGGCAIVCEAERIVGIFTERDLLTKILGEEVDLNAPVRNWMSPVVATLTPDATIGDAVRIMNDKSYRNIPLVKDGKLVGSVSVFDVISYLAESYPKTTMNLPPVPAQVMDTTEGG
;
A
#
# COMPACT_ATOMS: atom_id res chain seq x y z
N MET A 1 -1.75 -8.94 18.49
CA MET A 1 -1.83 -10.41 18.66
C MET A 1 -0.59 -10.98 18.02
N ASN A 2 0.30 -11.59 18.81
CA ASN A 2 1.56 -12.17 18.28
C ASN A 2 1.28 -13.58 17.78
N LEU A 3 1.45 -13.80 16.49
CA LEU A 3 1.46 -15.14 15.90
C LEU A 3 2.92 -15.52 15.62
N THR A 4 3.40 -16.50 16.34
CA THR A 4 4.75 -17.07 16.12
C THR A 4 4.59 -18.28 15.20
N VAL A 5 5.09 -18.18 13.99
CA VAL A 5 5.38 -19.35 13.14
C VAL A 5 6.87 -19.55 13.24
N GLU A 6 7.33 -20.77 13.45
CA GLU A 6 8.72 -21.13 13.80
C GLU A 6 9.77 -20.22 13.15
N GLY A 7 10.39 -19.37 13.97
CA GLY A 7 11.49 -18.49 13.57
C GLY A 7 11.12 -17.14 12.97
N LEU A 8 9.82 -16.79 12.80
CA LEU A 8 9.38 -15.48 12.33
C LEU A 8 8.79 -14.66 13.49
N SER A 9 9.40 -13.54 13.81
CA SER A 9 8.79 -12.52 14.66
C SER A 9 7.93 -11.63 13.77
N PHE A 10 6.62 -11.71 13.96
CA PHE A 10 5.62 -10.94 13.21
C PHE A 10 4.95 -9.94 14.14
N VAL A 11 5.05 -8.66 13.83
CA VAL A 11 4.38 -7.60 14.59
C VAL A 11 3.23 -7.06 13.74
N MET A 12 2.00 -7.37 14.15
CA MET A 12 0.80 -6.67 13.69
C MET A 12 0.47 -5.56 14.68
N SER A 13 0.46 -4.33 14.23
CA SER A 13 -0.07 -3.21 15.01
C SER A 13 -1.52 -2.97 14.62
N THR A 14 -2.44 -3.27 15.54
CA THR A 14 -3.84 -2.90 15.40
C THR A 14 -4.18 -1.91 16.52
N THR A 15 -4.33 -0.65 16.19
CA THR A 15 -4.97 0.32 17.08
C THR A 15 -6.18 0.93 16.39
N SER A 16 -7.37 0.47 16.81
CA SER A 16 -8.64 1.04 16.41
C SER A 16 -9.00 2.16 17.39
N ASP A 17 -8.97 3.40 16.95
CA ASP A 17 -9.70 4.49 17.56
C ASP A 17 -10.49 5.26 16.49
N ALA A 18 -11.79 4.95 16.39
CA ALA A 18 -12.68 5.51 15.40
C ALA A 18 -13.16 6.90 15.82
N GLY A 19 -12.43 7.92 15.43
CA GLY A 19 -12.85 9.31 15.47
C GLY A 19 -13.85 9.63 14.37
N GLN A 20 -15.11 9.83 14.70
CA GLN A 20 -16.20 10.18 13.81
C GLN A 20 -15.96 11.54 13.13
N LYS A 21 -15.71 11.56 11.81
CA LYS A 21 -15.52 12.78 11.01
C LYS A 21 -16.85 13.41 10.60
N PRO A 22 -17.01 14.76 10.63
CA PRO A 22 -18.21 15.42 10.15
C PRO A 22 -18.34 15.34 8.64
N ALA A 23 -19.53 14.92 8.16
CA ALA A 23 -19.85 14.86 6.73
C ALA A 23 -19.98 16.26 6.14
N THR A 24 -19.01 16.70 5.36
CA THR A 24 -19.01 18.00 4.66
C THR A 24 -19.54 17.83 3.23
N GLN A 25 -20.51 18.67 2.82
CA GLN A 25 -21.04 18.71 1.45
C GLN A 25 -20.09 19.51 0.54
N ILE A 26 -19.74 18.97 -0.65
CA ILE A 26 -18.71 19.56 -1.49
C ILE A 26 -19.00 19.49 -3.01
N SER A 27 -18.48 20.48 -3.78
CA SER A 27 -18.54 20.65 -5.24
C SER A 27 -17.27 20.09 -5.90
N SER A 28 -17.41 19.34 -6.99
CA SER A 28 -16.42 18.40 -7.56
C SER A 28 -14.99 18.90 -7.87
N LYS A 29 -14.77 20.20 -8.13
CA LYS A 29 -13.40 20.72 -8.38
C LYS A 29 -12.65 21.13 -7.11
N SER A 30 -13.37 21.58 -6.08
CA SER A 30 -12.78 21.91 -4.79
C SER A 30 -12.36 20.67 -4.01
N ASP A 31 -13.05 19.54 -4.21
CA ASP A 31 -12.76 18.26 -3.53
C ASP A 31 -11.45 17.64 -4.01
N ALA A 32 -11.25 17.57 -5.31
CA ALA A 32 -10.01 17.06 -5.88
C ALA A 32 -8.77 17.87 -5.44
N ALA A 33 -8.92 19.18 -5.22
CA ALA A 33 -7.85 20.02 -4.69
C ALA A 33 -7.60 19.77 -3.20
N ARG A 34 -8.66 19.55 -2.39
CA ARG A 34 -8.54 19.23 -0.95
C ARG A 34 -7.95 17.86 -0.72
N ILE A 35 -8.44 16.83 -1.43
CA ILE A 35 -7.91 15.45 -1.36
C ILE A 35 -6.40 15.43 -1.53
N ARG A 36 -5.89 16.20 -2.51
CA ARG A 36 -4.44 16.27 -2.74
C ARG A 36 -3.66 16.91 -1.60
N GLN A 37 -4.30 17.72 -0.76
CA GLN A 37 -3.70 18.39 0.39
C GLN A 37 -3.90 17.63 1.70
N ASP A 38 -4.81 16.65 1.71
CA ASP A 38 -5.02 15.82 2.89
C ASP A 38 -3.76 15.01 3.20
N LYS A 39 -3.47 14.85 4.49
CA LYS A 39 -2.29 14.12 4.95
C LYS A 39 -2.50 12.61 4.87
N VAL A 40 -1.43 11.91 4.56
CA VAL A 40 -1.38 10.44 4.59
C VAL A 40 -1.79 9.90 5.96
N SER A 41 -1.45 10.58 7.06
CA SER A 41 -1.86 10.22 8.43
C SER A 41 -3.38 10.25 8.69
N LEU A 42 -4.20 10.71 7.74
CA LEU A 42 -5.66 10.64 7.84
C LEU A 42 -6.23 9.32 7.30
N MET A 43 -5.42 8.54 6.63
CA MET A 43 -5.77 7.19 6.15
C MET A 43 -5.42 6.15 7.20
N GLU A 44 -6.08 5.01 7.16
CA GLU A 44 -5.66 3.82 7.90
C GLU A 44 -4.44 3.22 7.18
N THR A 45 -3.25 3.36 7.74
CA THR A 45 -1.98 2.98 7.11
C THR A 45 -1.14 2.07 8.00
N ASP A 46 -1.75 1.51 9.03
CA ASP A 46 -1.07 0.72 10.06
C ASP A 46 -0.81 -0.73 9.63
N ASP A 47 -1.47 -1.20 8.56
CA ASP A 47 -1.30 -2.54 8.04
C ASP A 47 -0.08 -2.60 7.12
N TYR A 48 1.00 -3.17 7.62
CA TYR A 48 2.18 -3.48 6.83
C TYR A 48 2.83 -4.77 7.31
N VAL A 49 3.46 -5.46 6.38
CA VAL A 49 4.23 -6.65 6.68
C VAL A 49 5.70 -6.32 6.67
N CYS A 50 6.36 -6.56 7.81
CA CYS A 50 7.80 -6.42 7.96
C CYS A 50 8.43 -7.78 8.21
N ILE A 51 9.45 -8.13 7.42
CA ILE A 51 10.23 -9.37 7.55
C ILE A 51 11.71 -9.06 7.66
N GLU A 52 12.49 -9.99 8.22
CA GLU A 52 13.94 -9.85 8.28
C GLU A 52 14.62 -10.21 6.95
N PRO A 53 15.80 -9.66 6.64
CA PRO A 53 16.57 -10.02 5.45
C PRO A 53 16.96 -11.50 5.38
N SER A 54 17.02 -12.16 6.53
CA SER A 54 17.33 -13.60 6.70
C SER A 54 16.12 -14.51 6.47
N THR A 55 14.90 -13.96 6.42
CA THR A 55 13.68 -14.73 6.15
C THR A 55 13.83 -15.51 4.85
N SER A 56 13.44 -16.80 4.87
CA SER A 56 13.50 -17.65 3.68
C SER A 56 12.53 -17.11 2.60
N LEU A 57 12.89 -17.34 1.35
CA LEU A 57 12.04 -16.91 0.21
C LEU A 57 10.64 -17.53 0.29
N SER A 58 10.54 -18.82 0.68
CA SER A 58 9.25 -19.48 0.88
C SER A 58 8.40 -18.79 1.95
N ALA A 59 9.00 -18.45 3.10
CA ALA A 59 8.29 -17.75 4.17
C ALA A 59 7.87 -16.33 3.76
N ALA A 60 8.72 -15.61 3.03
CA ALA A 60 8.37 -14.29 2.49
C ALA A 60 7.19 -14.35 1.52
N ILE A 61 7.13 -15.36 0.65
CA ILE A 61 6.01 -15.59 -0.27
C ILE A 61 4.72 -15.91 0.50
N GLU A 62 4.79 -16.75 1.54
CA GLU A 62 3.60 -17.08 2.34
C GLU A 62 3.08 -15.86 3.13
N VAL A 63 3.96 -14.99 3.58
CA VAL A 63 3.58 -13.72 4.20
C VAL A 63 2.86 -12.83 3.21
N MET A 64 3.41 -12.64 2.00
CA MET A 64 2.78 -11.84 0.94
C MET A 64 1.42 -12.36 0.50
N LYS A 65 1.21 -13.70 0.52
CA LYS A 65 -0.10 -14.29 0.19
C LYS A 65 -1.18 -13.96 1.22
N LYS A 66 -0.80 -13.77 2.48
CA LYS A 66 -1.72 -13.45 3.58
C LYS A 66 -2.03 -11.95 3.64
N ASP A 67 -1.13 -11.15 3.12
CA ASP A 67 -1.24 -9.70 3.05
C ASP A 67 -1.80 -9.28 1.69
N GLU A 68 -2.97 -8.65 1.69
CA GLU A 68 -3.62 -8.19 0.45
C GLU A 68 -2.80 -7.11 -0.28
N GLY A 69 -1.77 -6.56 0.35
CA GLY A 69 -0.88 -5.54 -0.19
C GLY A 69 0.10 -6.01 -1.26
N GLY A 70 0.33 -7.33 -1.38
CA GLY A 70 1.22 -7.92 -2.40
C GLY A 70 2.69 -7.52 -2.28
N CYS A 71 3.14 -7.07 -1.09
CA CYS A 71 4.53 -6.75 -0.81
C CYS A 71 4.90 -7.07 0.65
N ALA A 72 6.19 -7.31 0.88
CA ALA A 72 6.78 -7.40 2.22
C ALA A 72 7.91 -6.36 2.34
N ILE A 73 7.85 -5.52 3.36
CA ILE A 73 8.92 -4.58 3.68
C ILE A 73 10.00 -5.36 4.41
N VAL A 74 11.25 -5.23 3.97
CA VAL A 74 12.38 -5.91 4.61
C VAL A 74 13.08 -4.94 5.53
N CYS A 75 13.12 -5.28 6.83
CA CYS A 75 13.67 -4.42 7.87
C CYS A 75 14.76 -5.11 8.68
N GLU A 76 15.71 -4.32 9.13
CA GLU A 76 16.71 -4.70 10.11
C GLU A 76 16.67 -3.68 11.26
N ALA A 77 16.40 -4.12 12.48
CA ALA A 77 16.25 -3.26 13.66
C ALA A 77 15.30 -2.05 13.42
N GLU A 78 14.09 -2.29 12.91
CA GLU A 78 13.06 -1.30 12.57
C GLU A 78 13.43 -0.34 11.41
N ARG A 79 14.60 -0.52 10.79
CA ARG A 79 15.01 0.26 9.61
C ARG A 79 14.75 -0.53 8.35
N ILE A 80 14.19 0.14 7.36
CA ILE A 80 13.94 -0.47 6.06
C ILE A 80 15.29 -0.68 5.36
N VAL A 81 15.54 -1.92 4.92
CA VAL A 81 16.72 -2.29 4.12
C VAL A 81 16.34 -2.72 2.70
N GLY A 82 15.07 -3.02 2.45
CA GLY A 82 14.58 -3.40 1.14
C GLY A 82 13.08 -3.60 1.12
N ILE A 83 12.58 -3.97 -0.04
CA ILE A 83 11.20 -4.36 -0.28
C ILE A 83 11.18 -5.58 -1.19
N PHE A 84 10.31 -6.55 -0.90
CA PHE A 84 10.07 -7.72 -1.73
C PHE A 84 8.63 -7.70 -2.21
N THR A 85 8.42 -7.75 -3.53
CA THR A 85 7.13 -7.48 -4.16
C THR A 85 6.73 -8.60 -5.13
N GLU A 86 5.45 -8.63 -5.54
CA GLU A 86 4.99 -9.50 -6.62
C GLU A 86 5.81 -9.32 -7.90
N ARG A 87 6.28 -8.10 -8.20
CA ARG A 87 7.14 -7.84 -9.36
C ARG A 87 8.48 -8.58 -9.22
N ASP A 88 9.10 -8.58 -8.03
CA ASP A 88 10.34 -9.31 -7.79
C ASP A 88 10.13 -10.81 -7.97
N LEU A 89 9.00 -11.35 -7.48
CA LEU A 89 8.62 -12.73 -7.66
C LEU A 89 8.52 -13.09 -9.15
N LEU A 90 7.82 -12.27 -9.93
CA LEU A 90 7.60 -12.51 -11.36
C LEU A 90 8.87 -12.35 -12.20
N THR A 91 9.73 -11.38 -11.86
CA THR A 91 10.87 -11.02 -12.71
C THR A 91 12.19 -11.68 -12.33
N LYS A 92 12.33 -12.16 -11.08
CA LYS A 92 13.60 -12.70 -10.57
C LYS A 92 13.52 -14.17 -10.18
N ILE A 93 12.31 -14.71 -9.99
CA ILE A 93 12.10 -16.04 -9.41
C ILE A 93 11.31 -16.95 -10.34
N LEU A 94 10.22 -16.45 -10.93
CA LEU A 94 9.36 -17.27 -11.77
C LEU A 94 10.10 -17.70 -13.05
N GLY A 95 10.24 -19.02 -13.23
CA GLY A 95 10.97 -19.61 -14.36
C GLY A 95 12.45 -19.87 -14.12
N GLU A 96 12.97 -19.50 -12.95
CA GLU A 96 14.36 -19.75 -12.56
C GLU A 96 14.45 -20.89 -11.53
N GLU A 97 15.56 -21.60 -11.53
CA GLU A 97 15.88 -22.59 -10.49
C GLU A 97 16.41 -21.85 -9.24
N VAL A 98 15.53 -21.58 -8.26
CA VAL A 98 15.89 -20.88 -7.04
C VAL A 98 15.72 -21.76 -5.80
N ASP A 99 16.62 -21.61 -4.85
CA ASP A 99 16.46 -22.23 -3.53
C ASP A 99 15.45 -21.44 -2.68
N LEU A 100 14.28 -22.01 -2.45
CA LEU A 100 13.23 -21.39 -1.64
C LEU A 100 13.60 -21.24 -0.15
N ASN A 101 14.67 -21.91 0.31
CA ASN A 101 15.18 -21.74 1.67
C ASN A 101 16.20 -20.61 1.76
N ALA A 102 16.68 -20.10 0.64
CA ALA A 102 17.63 -18.98 0.65
C ALA A 102 16.99 -17.69 1.16
N PRO A 103 17.78 -16.79 1.78
CA PRO A 103 17.27 -15.58 2.41
C PRO A 103 16.72 -14.58 1.38
N VAL A 104 15.61 -13.91 1.72
CA VAL A 104 14.91 -12.95 0.83
C VAL A 104 15.79 -11.78 0.39
N ARG A 105 16.83 -11.45 1.15
CA ARG A 105 17.82 -10.41 0.79
C ARG A 105 18.43 -10.61 -0.59
N ASN A 106 18.48 -11.83 -1.10
CA ASN A 106 19.07 -12.14 -2.41
C ASN A 106 18.17 -11.65 -3.57
N TRP A 107 16.89 -11.46 -3.34
CA TRP A 107 15.88 -11.11 -4.36
C TRP A 107 15.14 -9.80 -4.08
N MET A 108 15.19 -9.26 -2.86
CA MET A 108 14.57 -7.98 -2.54
C MET A 108 15.10 -6.87 -3.43
N SER A 109 14.30 -5.84 -3.61
CA SER A 109 14.69 -4.59 -4.27
C SER A 109 15.00 -3.50 -3.23
N PRO A 110 15.90 -2.55 -3.53
CA PRO A 110 16.12 -1.40 -2.66
C PRO A 110 14.86 -0.54 -2.59
N VAL A 111 14.60 0.05 -1.44
CA VAL A 111 13.54 1.07 -1.29
C VAL A 111 14.01 2.38 -1.91
N VAL A 112 13.34 2.82 -2.97
CA VAL A 112 13.71 4.02 -3.74
C VAL A 112 12.93 5.26 -3.27
N ALA A 113 11.78 5.07 -2.60
CA ALA A 113 10.98 6.17 -2.08
C ALA A 113 10.27 5.77 -0.78
N THR A 114 10.25 6.69 0.16
CA THR A 114 9.45 6.63 1.39
C THR A 114 8.71 7.94 1.56
N LEU A 115 7.67 7.95 2.38
CA LEU A 115 6.96 9.15 2.79
C LEU A 115 6.99 9.28 4.32
N THR A 116 6.69 10.46 4.81
CA THR A 116 6.38 10.66 6.23
C THR A 116 4.86 10.67 6.43
N PRO A 117 4.34 10.39 7.62
CA PRO A 117 2.90 10.50 7.91
C PRO A 117 2.32 11.90 7.62
N ASP A 118 3.17 12.94 7.64
CA ASP A 118 2.79 14.33 7.34
C ASP A 118 2.77 14.67 5.84
N ALA A 119 3.26 13.78 4.99
CA ALA A 119 3.16 13.95 3.53
C ALA A 119 1.70 13.98 3.07
N THR A 120 1.46 14.56 1.90
CA THR A 120 0.10 14.64 1.34
C THR A 120 -0.27 13.39 0.54
N ILE A 121 -1.56 13.11 0.42
CA ILE A 121 -2.09 12.09 -0.48
C ILE A 121 -1.65 12.39 -1.93
N GLY A 122 -1.59 13.68 -2.31
CA GLY A 122 -1.07 14.10 -3.61
C GLY A 122 0.37 13.67 -3.85
N ASP A 123 1.23 13.73 -2.82
CA ASP A 123 2.62 13.25 -2.91
C ASP A 123 2.68 11.72 -3.07
N ALA A 124 1.84 10.99 -2.32
CA ALA A 124 1.75 9.54 -2.44
C ALA A 124 1.33 9.13 -3.86
N VAL A 125 0.24 9.70 -4.38
CA VAL A 125 -0.25 9.42 -5.73
C VAL A 125 0.80 9.77 -6.80
N ARG A 126 1.51 10.87 -6.65
CA ARG A 126 2.60 11.25 -7.57
C ARG A 126 3.72 10.21 -7.59
N ILE A 127 4.19 9.78 -6.42
CA ILE A 127 5.24 8.74 -6.34
C ILE A 127 4.75 7.41 -6.92
N MET A 128 3.51 7.01 -6.62
CA MET A 128 2.91 5.80 -7.18
C MET A 128 2.89 5.82 -8.70
N ASN A 129 2.50 6.95 -9.31
CA ASN A 129 2.48 7.12 -10.76
C ASN A 129 3.90 7.15 -11.36
N ASP A 130 4.78 8.00 -10.83
CA ASP A 130 6.12 8.23 -11.40
C ASP A 130 7.01 7.00 -11.31
N LYS A 131 6.85 6.19 -10.26
CA LYS A 131 7.67 5.00 -9.99
C LYS A 131 6.95 3.68 -10.26
N SER A 132 5.67 3.72 -10.61
CA SER A 132 4.81 2.53 -10.74
C SER A 132 4.80 1.69 -9.45
N TYR A 133 4.77 2.34 -8.31
CA TYR A 133 4.66 1.72 -6.99
C TYR A 133 3.20 1.54 -6.61
N ARG A 134 2.89 0.42 -5.94
CA ARG A 134 1.57 0.16 -5.36
C ARG A 134 1.57 0.39 -3.85
N ASN A 135 2.73 0.33 -3.22
CA ASN A 135 2.94 0.51 -1.79
C ASN A 135 4.13 1.43 -1.55
N ILE A 136 4.00 2.35 -0.61
CA ILE A 136 5.06 3.27 -0.20
C ILE A 136 5.20 3.18 1.31
N PRO A 137 6.37 2.77 1.83
CA PRO A 137 6.63 2.74 3.26
C PRO A 137 6.60 4.14 3.87
N LEU A 138 6.03 4.25 5.07
CA LEU A 138 6.02 5.46 5.88
C LEU A 138 7.13 5.40 6.91
N VAL A 139 7.96 6.44 6.95
CA VAL A 139 9.09 6.53 7.85
C VAL A 139 8.98 7.78 8.72
N LYS A 140 9.17 7.62 10.02
CA LYS A 140 9.29 8.70 10.99
C LYS A 140 10.52 8.46 11.85
N ASP A 141 11.36 9.48 12.00
CA ASP A 141 12.60 9.41 12.80
C ASP A 141 13.51 8.24 12.41
N GLY A 142 13.54 7.88 11.11
CA GLY A 142 14.35 6.80 10.58
C GLY A 142 13.78 5.39 10.80
N LYS A 143 12.57 5.27 11.37
CA LYS A 143 11.89 4.00 11.63
C LYS A 143 10.67 3.84 10.74
N LEU A 144 10.38 2.60 10.35
CA LEU A 144 9.13 2.24 9.69
C LEU A 144 7.97 2.42 10.66
N VAL A 145 6.95 3.17 10.26
CA VAL A 145 5.76 3.44 11.07
C VAL A 145 4.44 3.09 10.38
N GLY A 146 4.50 2.66 9.13
CA GLY A 146 3.34 2.28 8.35
C GLY A 146 3.68 2.03 6.88
N SER A 147 2.66 1.77 6.09
CA SER A 147 2.73 1.73 4.63
C SER A 147 1.46 2.36 4.05
N VAL A 148 1.55 3.01 2.92
CA VAL A 148 0.39 3.48 2.17
C VAL A 148 0.31 2.75 0.84
N SER A 149 -0.83 2.12 0.59
CA SER A 149 -1.12 1.41 -0.65
C SER A 149 -2.04 2.22 -1.56
N VAL A 150 -2.15 1.81 -2.82
CA VAL A 150 -3.18 2.33 -3.74
C VAL A 150 -4.58 2.06 -3.19
N PHE A 151 -4.76 0.90 -2.51
CA PHE A 151 -6.04 0.52 -1.92
C PHE A 151 -6.44 1.46 -0.78
N ASP A 152 -5.50 1.87 0.10
CA ASP A 152 -5.76 2.82 1.19
C ASP A 152 -6.20 4.17 0.64
N VAL A 153 -5.58 4.64 -0.44
CA VAL A 153 -5.99 5.86 -1.13
C VAL A 153 -7.42 5.72 -1.66
N ILE A 154 -7.76 4.61 -2.30
CA ILE A 154 -9.12 4.36 -2.85
C ILE A 154 -10.14 4.29 -1.71
N SER A 155 -9.85 3.57 -0.64
CA SER A 155 -10.73 3.45 0.54
C SER A 155 -10.97 4.81 1.19
N TYR A 156 -9.91 5.57 1.42
CA TYR A 156 -10.03 6.93 1.95
C TYR A 156 -10.90 7.84 1.08
N LEU A 157 -10.76 7.76 -0.26
CA LEU A 157 -11.59 8.52 -1.19
C LEU A 157 -13.06 8.09 -1.12
N ALA A 158 -13.33 6.79 -1.07
CA ALA A 158 -14.69 6.26 -0.99
C ALA A 158 -15.41 6.68 0.31
N GLU A 159 -14.71 6.68 1.42
CA GLU A 159 -15.25 7.03 2.74
C GLU A 159 -15.39 8.53 2.95
N SER A 160 -14.34 9.28 2.62
CA SER A 160 -14.30 10.73 2.88
C SER A 160 -15.02 11.54 1.82
N TYR A 161 -15.13 11.02 0.58
CA TYR A 161 -15.68 11.73 -0.58
C TYR A 161 -16.65 10.85 -1.41
N PRO A 162 -17.68 10.27 -0.81
CA PRO A 162 -18.54 9.29 -1.48
C PRO A 162 -19.25 9.84 -2.73
N LYS A 163 -19.59 11.13 -2.76
CA LYS A 163 -20.24 11.75 -3.91
C LYS A 163 -19.30 11.92 -5.12
N THR A 164 -18.01 12.08 -4.88
CA THR A 164 -16.99 12.24 -5.94
C THR A 164 -16.66 10.90 -6.58
N THR A 165 -16.59 9.85 -5.80
CA THR A 165 -16.30 8.49 -6.28
C THR A 165 -17.48 7.84 -7.01
N MET A 166 -18.73 8.11 -6.59
CA MET A 166 -19.93 7.55 -7.22
C MET A 166 -20.29 8.19 -8.57
N ASN A 167 -19.75 9.38 -8.89
CA ASN A 167 -20.04 10.12 -10.12
C ASN A 167 -18.95 9.99 -11.19
N LEU A 168 -17.96 9.12 -11.01
CA LEU A 168 -17.05 8.78 -12.08
C LEU A 168 -17.81 7.93 -13.11
N PRO A 169 -17.96 8.37 -14.38
CA PRO A 169 -18.59 7.53 -15.39
C PRO A 169 -17.75 6.26 -15.52
N PRO A 170 -18.37 5.08 -15.61
CA PRO A 170 -17.70 3.79 -15.62
C PRO A 170 -16.71 3.63 -16.80
N VAL A 171 -16.88 4.40 -17.88
CA VAL A 171 -15.92 4.55 -18.98
C VAL A 171 -16.09 5.94 -19.62
N PRO A 172 -15.05 6.78 -19.73
CA PRO A 172 -15.16 8.14 -20.28
C PRO A 172 -15.56 8.23 -21.76
N ALA A 173 -15.67 7.12 -22.49
CA ALA A 173 -15.95 7.05 -23.92
C ALA A 173 -17.13 6.14 -24.31
N GLN A 174 -17.92 5.66 -23.35
CA GLN A 174 -19.10 4.86 -23.70
C GLN A 174 -20.28 5.78 -23.99
N VAL A 175 -20.40 6.17 -25.25
CA VAL A 175 -21.66 6.68 -25.80
C VAL A 175 -22.59 5.49 -25.87
N MET A 176 -23.63 5.48 -25.06
CA MET A 176 -24.75 4.57 -25.25
C MET A 176 -25.54 5.06 -26.49
N ASP A 177 -25.18 4.57 -27.65
CA ASP A 177 -26.08 4.56 -28.80
C ASP A 177 -27.06 3.41 -28.62
N THR A 178 -28.31 3.78 -28.67
CA THR A 178 -29.53 3.01 -28.82
C THR A 178 -30.42 2.89 -27.60
N THR A 179 -31.40 3.77 -27.63
CA THR A 179 -32.79 3.54 -27.25
C THR A 179 -33.41 2.67 -28.35
N GLU A 180 -33.53 1.37 -28.18
CA GLU A 180 -34.51 0.57 -28.88
C GLU A 180 -35.30 -0.22 -27.84
N GLY A 181 -36.42 0.36 -27.46
CA GLY A 181 -37.54 -0.39 -26.92
C GLY A 181 -38.46 -0.74 -28.06
N GLY A 182 -38.69 -2.01 -28.25
CA GLY A 182 -39.79 -2.60 -29.00
C GLY A 182 -40.50 -3.59 -28.13
#